data_b167b2426a964539eae9abc042e50a4e
#
_entry.id   b167b2426a964539eae9abc042e50a4e
#
_cell.length_a   1.000
_cell.length_b   1.000
_cell.length_c   1.000
_cell.angle_alpha   90.00
_cell.angle_beta   90.00
_cell.angle_gamma   90.00
#
_symmetry.space_group_name_H-M   'P 1'
#
loop_
_entity.id
_entity.type
_entity.pdbx_description
1 polymer ?
#
loop_
_entity_poly.entity_id
_entity_poly.type
_entity_poly.pdbx_seq_one_letter_code
_entity_poly.pdbx_strand_id
1 'polypeptide(L)'
;KECTTGPPPAREQAADAEGQFSLFSFSSEDELLPEARKIREKNIPKEDAPRAEYGKNSRKPATLIVVPTSLLHNWRQEAKRFTTLSIAEYNSSTVFPKGHPEKFFRRFHLIFTTYGMMRNNIDILRSYTFEYIVLDESQNIKNNDSLTFRSVIQLQSKYRIALTGTPIENSLKDLWAQFRFLQPDLLGEESTFQKQ
;
A
#
# COMPACT_ATOMS: atom_id res chain seq x y z
N LYS A 1 53.21 30.09 9.53
CA LYS A 1 52.65 28.72 9.82
C LYS A 1 51.20 28.80 9.46
N GLU A 2 50.91 28.37 8.24
CA GLU A 2 49.54 28.31 7.69
C GLU A 2 48.84 27.06 8.21
N CYS A 3 47.65 27.25 8.80
CA CYS A 3 46.73 26.19 9.11
C CYS A 3 45.78 26.03 7.92
N THR A 4 45.97 25.00 7.12
CA THR A 4 45.04 24.58 6.09
C THR A 4 43.93 23.71 6.76
N THR A 5 42.73 24.28 6.84
CA THR A 5 41.53 23.54 7.21
C THR A 5 41.01 22.86 5.93
N GLY A 6 41.14 21.53 5.89
CA GLY A 6 40.54 20.70 4.84
C GLY A 6 39.00 20.69 4.96
N PRO A 7 38.27 20.40 3.87
CA PRO A 7 36.83 20.32 3.89
C PRO A 7 36.38 19.16 4.77
N PRO A 8 35.20 19.25 5.41
CA PRO A 8 34.64 18.19 6.22
C PRO A 8 34.34 16.95 5.36
N PRO A 9 34.44 15.74 5.92
CA PRO A 9 34.19 14.50 5.18
C PRO A 9 32.73 14.45 4.72
N ALA A 10 32.55 14.06 3.47
CA ALA A 10 31.25 13.78 2.91
C ALA A 10 30.54 12.70 3.75
N ARG A 11 29.35 12.99 4.24
CA ARG A 11 28.49 12.01 4.88
C ARG A 11 28.14 10.94 3.85
N GLU A 12 28.62 9.75 4.03
CA GLU A 12 28.13 8.58 3.32
C GLU A 12 26.63 8.41 3.62
N GLN A 13 25.84 8.56 2.59
CA GLN A 13 24.43 8.17 2.63
C GLN A 13 24.43 6.63 2.73
N ALA A 14 23.93 6.10 3.84
CA ALA A 14 23.71 4.67 3.99
C ALA A 14 22.60 4.27 3.00
N ALA A 15 23.02 3.72 1.86
CA ALA A 15 22.15 2.92 1.01
C ALA A 15 22.10 1.53 1.64
N ASP A 16 20.91 1.01 1.93
CA ASP A 16 20.73 -0.38 2.27
C ASP A 16 21.22 -1.23 1.09
N ALA A 17 21.59 -2.48 1.34
CA ALA A 17 22.26 -3.37 0.40
C ALA A 17 21.50 -3.63 -0.94
N GLU A 18 20.35 -3.04 -1.14
CA GLU A 18 19.50 -3.20 -2.34
C GLU A 18 19.17 -1.89 -3.07
N GLY A 19 19.70 -0.73 -2.66
CA GLY A 19 19.50 0.55 -3.36
C GLY A 19 18.05 1.04 -3.42
N GLN A 20 17.16 0.53 -2.60
CA GLN A 20 15.77 0.99 -2.51
C GLN A 20 15.65 2.17 -1.55
N PHE A 21 15.18 3.32 -2.06
CA PHE A 21 14.69 4.39 -1.21
C PHE A 21 13.38 3.93 -0.55
N SER A 22 13.44 3.56 0.72
CA SER A 22 12.24 3.32 1.51
C SER A 22 11.48 4.63 1.70
N LEU A 23 10.20 4.64 1.35
CA LEU A 23 9.28 5.74 1.63
C LEU A 23 9.20 6.04 3.15
N PHE A 24 9.73 5.14 3.98
CA PHE A 24 9.64 5.12 5.45
C PHE A 24 10.98 5.31 6.15
N SER A 25 12.05 5.70 5.44
CA SER A 25 13.38 5.92 6.07
C SER A 25 13.49 7.24 6.86
N PHE A 26 12.40 7.97 7.07
CA PHE A 26 12.36 9.10 8.01
C PHE A 26 12.28 8.60 9.45
N SER A 27 13.43 8.30 10.04
CA SER A 27 13.51 7.70 11.37
C SER A 27 13.69 8.68 12.53
N SER A 28 13.68 10.01 12.31
CA SER A 28 13.70 10.98 13.41
C SER A 28 12.87 12.22 13.10
N GLU A 29 12.12 12.68 14.10
CA GLU A 29 11.31 13.91 14.03
C GLU A 29 12.17 15.18 13.80
N ASP A 30 13.47 15.08 13.99
CA ASP A 30 14.41 16.20 13.92
C ASP A 30 14.86 16.56 12.50
N GLU A 31 14.65 15.71 11.48
CA GLU A 31 15.08 15.95 10.11
C GLU A 31 14.03 16.61 9.20
N LEU A 32 12.83 16.86 9.68
CA LEU A 32 11.82 17.57 8.90
C LEU A 32 12.17 19.05 8.77
N LEU A 33 12.22 19.55 7.53
CA LEU A 33 12.35 20.97 7.27
C LEU A 33 11.27 21.75 8.04
N PRO A 34 11.57 22.96 8.55
CA PRO A 34 10.63 23.77 9.34
C PRO A 34 9.27 24.00 8.67
N GLU A 35 9.26 24.07 7.33
CA GLU A 35 8.03 24.20 6.55
C GLU A 35 7.18 22.92 6.56
N ALA A 36 7.80 21.75 6.50
CA ALA A 36 7.10 20.46 6.60
C ALA A 36 6.49 20.24 7.99
N ARG A 37 7.16 20.73 9.05
CA ARG A 37 6.60 20.78 10.41
C ARG A 37 5.32 21.62 10.47
N LYS A 38 5.35 22.84 9.90
CA LYS A 38 4.18 23.75 9.87
C LYS A 38 2.99 23.16 9.09
N ILE A 39 3.26 22.45 8.00
CA ILE A 39 2.21 21.75 7.22
C ILE A 39 1.63 20.58 8.02
N ARG A 40 2.48 19.85 8.74
CA ARG A 40 2.06 18.73 9.60
C ARG A 40 1.21 19.21 10.77
N GLU A 41 1.62 20.28 11.45
CA GLU A 41 0.88 20.89 12.57
C GLU A 41 -0.48 21.46 12.13
N LYS A 42 -0.59 21.97 10.90
CA LYS A 42 -1.86 22.45 10.34
C LYS A 42 -2.82 21.32 9.94
N ASN A 43 -2.30 20.15 9.60
CA ASN A 43 -3.07 19.03 9.09
C ASN A 43 -3.32 17.92 10.13
N ILE A 44 -2.76 18.03 11.33
CA ILE A 44 -3.16 17.18 12.44
C ILE A 44 -4.56 17.64 12.86
N PRO A 45 -5.60 16.81 12.76
CA PRO A 45 -6.91 17.15 13.30
C PRO A 45 -6.71 17.47 14.78
N LYS A 46 -7.10 18.69 15.21
CA LYS A 46 -7.14 19.01 16.63
C LYS A 46 -8.00 17.97 17.33
N GLU A 47 -7.65 17.60 18.56
CA GLU A 47 -8.37 16.58 19.35
C GLU A 47 -9.90 16.81 19.42
N ASP A 48 -10.35 18.04 19.15
CA ASP A 48 -11.76 18.45 19.10
C ASP A 48 -12.39 18.37 17.69
N ALA A 49 -11.68 17.89 16.66
CA ALA A 49 -12.34 17.60 15.41
C ALA A 49 -13.39 16.50 15.68
N PRO A 50 -14.69 16.73 15.36
CA PRO A 50 -15.70 15.73 15.61
C PRO A 50 -15.23 14.45 14.94
N ARG A 51 -14.94 13.42 15.77
CA ARG A 51 -14.73 12.06 15.25
C ARG A 51 -15.90 11.81 14.36
N ALA A 52 -15.68 11.65 13.05
CA ALA A 52 -16.75 11.35 12.14
C ALA A 52 -17.49 10.17 12.77
N GLU A 53 -18.63 10.44 13.39
CA GLU A 53 -19.53 9.43 13.90
C GLU A 53 -20.08 8.73 12.66
N TYR A 54 -19.33 7.75 12.20
CA TYR A 54 -19.89 6.75 11.29
C TYR A 54 -21.06 6.14 12.06
N GLY A 55 -22.26 6.49 11.65
CA GLY A 55 -23.49 6.10 12.32
C GLY A 55 -23.43 4.63 12.71
N LYS A 56 -23.85 4.30 13.92
CA LYS A 56 -23.75 2.98 14.56
C LYS A 56 -24.29 1.82 13.71
N ASN A 57 -24.91 2.10 12.57
CA ASN A 57 -25.49 1.13 11.63
C ASN A 57 -24.88 1.13 10.22
N SER A 58 -23.94 2.01 9.86
CA SER A 58 -23.29 1.94 8.56
C SER A 58 -22.23 0.85 8.60
N ARG A 59 -22.47 -0.23 7.86
CA ARG A 59 -21.52 -1.31 7.61
C ARG A 59 -20.32 -0.70 6.90
N LYS A 60 -19.23 -0.48 7.63
CA LYS A 60 -18.01 0.13 7.11
C LYS A 60 -17.36 -0.81 6.10
N PRO A 61 -17.15 -0.37 4.86
CA PRO A 61 -16.36 -1.16 3.92
C PRO A 61 -14.90 -1.20 4.39
N ALA A 62 -14.26 -2.36 4.26
CA ALA A 62 -12.85 -2.52 4.58
C ALA A 62 -11.97 -2.03 3.43
N THR A 63 -10.77 -1.59 3.76
CA THR A 63 -9.68 -1.36 2.81
C THR A 63 -8.72 -2.54 2.88
N LEU A 64 -8.42 -3.15 1.75
CA LEU A 64 -7.41 -4.21 1.62
C LEU A 64 -6.08 -3.58 1.19
N ILE A 65 -5.02 -3.84 1.93
CA ILE A 65 -3.67 -3.36 1.64
C ILE A 65 -2.78 -4.58 1.42
N VAL A 66 -2.33 -4.76 0.19
CA VAL A 66 -1.49 -5.87 -0.23
C VAL A 66 -0.05 -5.38 -0.34
N VAL A 67 0.84 -5.98 0.45
CA VAL A 67 2.24 -5.56 0.56
C VAL A 67 3.19 -6.74 0.41
N PRO A 68 4.47 -6.51 0.07
CA PRO A 68 5.51 -7.52 0.21
C PRO A 68 5.63 -8.03 1.65
N THR A 69 6.00 -9.29 1.81
CA THR A 69 6.11 -9.92 3.14
C THR A 69 7.08 -9.17 4.07
N SER A 70 8.18 -8.66 3.54
CA SER A 70 9.18 -7.88 4.27
C SER A 70 8.63 -6.56 4.82
N LEU A 71 7.65 -5.95 4.16
CA LEU A 71 7.10 -4.64 4.53
C LEU A 71 5.86 -4.73 5.42
N LEU A 72 5.26 -5.91 5.56
CA LEU A 72 3.99 -6.09 6.28
C LEU A 72 4.05 -5.57 7.73
N HIS A 73 5.15 -5.85 8.43
CA HIS A 73 5.33 -5.40 9.81
C HIS A 73 5.41 -3.87 9.90
N ASN A 74 6.19 -3.24 9.04
CA ASN A 74 6.38 -1.79 9.02
C ASN A 74 5.06 -1.08 8.71
N TRP A 75 4.34 -1.53 7.68
CA TRP A 75 3.03 -0.98 7.33
C TRP A 75 2.04 -1.01 8.51
N ARG A 76 2.00 -2.12 9.23
CA ARG A 76 1.13 -2.26 10.41
C ARG A 76 1.54 -1.33 11.56
N GLN A 77 2.84 -1.17 11.80
CA GLN A 77 3.34 -0.25 12.83
C GLN A 77 2.99 1.20 12.47
N GLU A 78 3.26 1.61 11.25
CA GLU A 78 2.94 2.96 10.79
C GLU A 78 1.44 3.24 10.83
N ALA A 79 0.61 2.29 10.39
CA ALA A 79 -0.83 2.44 10.49
C ALA A 79 -1.30 2.61 11.94
N LYS A 80 -0.74 1.88 12.92
CA LYS A 80 -1.04 2.06 14.34
C LYS A 80 -0.57 3.41 14.89
N ARG A 81 0.53 3.94 14.35
CA ARG A 81 1.10 5.22 14.77
C ARG A 81 0.28 6.40 14.25
N PHE A 82 -0.20 6.33 13.01
CA PHE A 82 -0.83 7.46 12.32
C PHE A 82 -2.36 7.42 12.29
N THR A 83 -2.99 6.35 12.75
CA THR A 83 -4.45 6.24 12.70
C THR A 83 -5.04 5.54 13.91
N THR A 84 -6.27 5.88 14.23
CA THR A 84 -7.11 5.20 15.24
C THR A 84 -8.03 4.14 14.61
N LEU A 85 -7.86 3.85 13.32
CA LEU A 85 -8.67 2.86 12.62
C LEU A 85 -8.40 1.44 13.15
N SER A 86 -9.42 0.60 13.12
CA SER A 86 -9.25 -0.82 13.47
C SER A 86 -8.50 -1.56 12.36
N ILE A 87 -7.43 -2.27 12.77
CA ILE A 87 -6.49 -2.92 11.87
C ILE A 87 -6.53 -4.43 12.09
N ALA A 88 -6.51 -5.20 11.01
CA ALA A 88 -6.28 -6.63 11.04
C ALA A 88 -5.18 -7.05 10.06
N GLU A 89 -4.58 -8.19 10.31
CA GLU A 89 -3.76 -8.90 9.35
C GLU A 89 -4.53 -10.14 8.89
N TYR A 90 -4.62 -10.30 7.58
CA TYR A 90 -5.16 -11.49 6.97
C TYR A 90 -4.01 -12.44 6.59
N ASN A 91 -3.92 -13.55 7.31
CA ASN A 91 -2.88 -14.57 7.17
C ASN A 91 -3.45 -15.98 7.34
N SER A 92 -2.59 -17.00 7.29
CA SER A 92 -2.99 -18.41 7.40
C SER A 92 -3.65 -18.77 8.73
N SER A 93 -3.42 -17.98 9.79
CA SER A 93 -4.02 -18.17 11.12
C SER A 93 -5.35 -17.45 11.28
N THR A 94 -5.83 -16.74 10.25
CA THR A 94 -7.10 -15.99 10.32
C THR A 94 -8.28 -16.92 10.43
N VAL A 95 -9.04 -16.77 11.52
CA VAL A 95 -10.27 -17.55 11.76
C VAL A 95 -11.49 -16.69 11.41
N PHE A 96 -12.34 -17.20 10.55
CA PHE A 96 -13.57 -16.51 10.17
C PHE A 96 -14.71 -16.81 11.15
N PRO A 97 -15.44 -15.79 11.61
CA PRO A 97 -16.59 -15.98 12.49
C PRO A 97 -17.64 -16.89 11.82
N LYS A 98 -17.88 -18.09 12.41
CA LYS A 98 -18.85 -19.08 11.91
C LYS A 98 -18.70 -19.39 10.40
N GLY A 99 -17.47 -19.39 9.86
CA GLY A 99 -17.22 -19.63 8.44
C GLY A 99 -17.66 -18.51 7.49
N HIS A 100 -17.91 -17.31 8.00
CA HIS A 100 -18.36 -16.15 7.24
C HIS A 100 -17.23 -15.11 7.06
N PRO A 101 -16.45 -15.13 5.96
CA PRO A 101 -15.37 -14.20 5.72
C PRO A 101 -15.82 -12.74 5.73
N GLU A 102 -16.99 -12.45 5.18
CA GLU A 102 -17.54 -11.08 5.12
C GLU A 102 -17.74 -10.47 6.51
N LYS A 103 -18.03 -11.30 7.53
CA LYS A 103 -18.15 -10.81 8.92
C LYS A 103 -16.80 -10.42 9.50
N PHE A 104 -15.73 -11.10 9.08
CA PHE A 104 -14.37 -10.70 9.45
C PHE A 104 -14.01 -9.37 8.79
N PHE A 105 -14.15 -9.24 7.47
CA PHE A 105 -13.78 -8.04 6.74
C PHE A 105 -14.53 -6.80 7.24
N ARG A 106 -15.81 -6.92 7.57
CA ARG A 106 -16.62 -5.80 8.10
C ARG A 106 -16.24 -5.33 9.51
N ARG A 107 -15.41 -6.07 10.25
CA ARG A 107 -15.00 -5.70 11.61
C ARG A 107 -13.84 -4.69 11.62
N PHE A 108 -13.09 -4.60 10.53
CA PHE A 108 -11.88 -3.82 10.45
C PHE A 108 -11.99 -2.76 9.36
N HIS A 109 -11.25 -1.66 9.54
CA HIS A 109 -11.12 -0.61 8.54
C HIS A 109 -9.98 -0.92 7.57
N LEU A 110 -8.84 -1.37 8.10
CA LEU A 110 -7.65 -1.71 7.34
C LEU A 110 -7.32 -3.19 7.52
N ILE A 111 -7.17 -3.89 6.42
CA ILE A 111 -6.79 -5.31 6.40
C ILE A 111 -5.52 -5.41 5.58
N PHE A 112 -4.44 -5.80 6.25
CA PHE A 112 -3.15 -6.02 5.64
C PHE A 112 -2.97 -7.47 5.27
N THR A 113 -2.44 -7.73 4.09
CA THR A 113 -2.08 -9.07 3.62
C THR A 113 -0.87 -9.01 2.70
N THR A 114 -0.33 -10.16 2.36
CA THR A 114 0.78 -10.26 1.40
C THR A 114 0.30 -10.74 0.04
N TYR A 115 1.08 -10.50 -1.01
CA TYR A 115 0.79 -11.02 -2.36
C TYR A 115 0.62 -12.54 -2.38
N GLY A 116 1.46 -13.26 -1.62
CA GLY A 116 1.35 -14.72 -1.49
C GLY A 116 0.03 -15.15 -0.87
N MET A 117 -0.35 -14.52 0.24
CA MET A 117 -1.63 -14.81 0.93
C MET A 117 -2.83 -14.45 0.06
N MET A 118 -2.81 -13.28 -0.59
CA MET A 118 -3.85 -12.86 -1.52
C MET A 118 -4.05 -13.91 -2.63
N ARG A 119 -2.96 -14.33 -3.28
CA ARG A 119 -3.02 -15.33 -4.35
C ARG A 119 -3.58 -16.66 -3.90
N ASN A 120 -3.13 -17.16 -2.74
CA ASN A 120 -3.54 -18.46 -2.22
C ASN A 120 -5.00 -18.49 -1.73
N ASN A 121 -5.58 -17.33 -1.43
CA ASN A 121 -6.93 -17.21 -0.87
C ASN A 121 -7.84 -16.31 -1.72
N ILE A 122 -7.59 -16.25 -3.02
CA ILE A 122 -8.32 -15.35 -3.91
C ILE A 122 -9.83 -15.61 -3.90
N ASP A 123 -10.27 -16.87 -3.79
CA ASP A 123 -11.68 -17.22 -3.77
C ASP A 123 -12.44 -16.59 -2.59
N ILE A 124 -11.76 -16.44 -1.46
CA ILE A 124 -12.33 -15.78 -0.28
C ILE A 124 -12.33 -14.26 -0.49
N LEU A 125 -11.22 -13.70 -0.95
CA LEU A 125 -11.07 -12.25 -1.08
C LEU A 125 -11.95 -11.67 -2.19
N ARG A 126 -12.13 -12.38 -3.31
CA ARG A 126 -12.98 -11.92 -4.42
C ARG A 126 -14.49 -11.92 -4.09
N SER A 127 -14.89 -12.64 -3.05
CA SER A 127 -16.30 -12.67 -2.60
C SER A 127 -16.73 -11.42 -1.85
N TYR A 128 -15.80 -10.51 -1.53
CA TYR A 128 -16.06 -9.29 -0.78
C TYR A 128 -15.67 -8.05 -1.59
N THR A 129 -16.56 -7.06 -1.62
CA THR A 129 -16.26 -5.76 -2.26
C THR A 129 -15.65 -4.82 -1.23
N PHE A 130 -14.36 -4.52 -1.40
CA PHE A 130 -13.62 -3.58 -0.56
C PHE A 130 -13.95 -2.13 -0.94
N GLU A 131 -13.72 -1.19 -0.03
CA GLU A 131 -13.78 0.25 -0.36
C GLU A 131 -12.58 0.62 -1.24
N TYR A 132 -11.38 0.31 -0.74
CA TYR A 132 -10.12 0.48 -1.47
C TYR A 132 -9.37 -0.84 -1.53
N ILE A 133 -8.65 -1.05 -2.62
CA ILE A 133 -7.54 -2.00 -2.70
C ILE A 133 -6.28 -1.19 -2.98
N VAL A 134 -5.30 -1.33 -2.09
CA VAL A 134 -3.99 -0.68 -2.20
C VAL A 134 -2.96 -1.76 -2.44
N LEU A 135 -2.19 -1.63 -3.52
CA LEU A 135 -1.04 -2.49 -3.80
C LEU A 135 0.23 -1.69 -3.56
N ASP A 136 1.04 -2.14 -2.62
CA ASP A 136 2.39 -1.61 -2.41
C ASP A 136 3.41 -2.41 -3.21
N GLU A 137 4.45 -1.75 -3.71
CA GLU A 137 5.39 -2.34 -4.66
C GLU A 137 4.66 -2.99 -5.83
N SER A 138 3.81 -2.20 -6.51
CA SER A 138 2.90 -2.71 -7.55
C SER A 138 3.59 -3.32 -8.76
N GLN A 139 4.92 -3.18 -8.90
CA GLN A 139 5.69 -3.95 -9.89
C GLN A 139 5.59 -5.47 -9.69
N ASN A 140 5.12 -5.94 -8.54
CA ASN A 140 4.80 -7.36 -8.33
C ASN A 140 3.70 -7.89 -9.27
N ILE A 141 2.94 -7.01 -9.90
CA ILE A 141 1.90 -7.38 -10.88
C ILE A 141 2.28 -7.05 -12.33
N LYS A 142 3.53 -6.66 -12.62
CA LYS A 142 3.98 -6.28 -13.97
C LYS A 142 3.84 -7.38 -15.02
N ASN A 143 3.99 -8.63 -14.62
CA ASN A 143 3.79 -9.77 -15.52
C ASN A 143 2.32 -10.18 -15.53
N ASN A 144 1.62 -9.87 -16.62
CA ASN A 144 0.20 -10.19 -16.83
C ASN A 144 -0.11 -11.70 -16.88
N ASP A 145 0.89 -12.54 -17.19
CA ASP A 145 0.76 -13.99 -17.20
C ASP A 145 0.93 -14.60 -15.80
N SER A 146 1.42 -13.82 -14.85
CA SER A 146 1.65 -14.30 -13.48
C SER A 146 0.35 -14.64 -12.76
N LEU A 147 0.41 -15.64 -11.88
CA LEU A 147 -0.70 -15.95 -10.98
C LEU A 147 -1.07 -14.77 -10.08
N THR A 148 -0.09 -13.95 -9.72
CA THR A 148 -0.30 -12.75 -8.90
C THR A 148 -1.18 -11.73 -9.62
N PHE A 149 -0.86 -11.41 -10.88
CA PHE A 149 -1.68 -10.51 -11.68
C PHE A 149 -3.09 -11.06 -11.87
N ARG A 150 -3.21 -12.34 -12.30
CA ARG A 150 -4.51 -12.98 -12.50
C ARG A 150 -5.36 -13.01 -11.23
N SER A 151 -4.75 -13.07 -10.06
CA SER A 151 -5.48 -13.01 -8.79
C SER A 151 -5.91 -11.59 -8.48
N VAL A 152 -5.02 -10.62 -8.60
CA VAL A 152 -5.32 -9.25 -8.18
C VAL A 152 -6.44 -8.60 -9.00
N ILE A 153 -6.53 -8.91 -10.30
CA ILE A 153 -7.60 -8.37 -11.17
C ILE A 153 -9.00 -8.93 -10.82
N GLN A 154 -9.08 -10.07 -10.12
CA GLN A 154 -10.34 -10.65 -9.66
C GLN A 154 -10.89 -9.99 -8.39
N LEU A 155 -10.07 -9.23 -7.69
CA LEU A 155 -10.49 -8.53 -6.49
C LEU A 155 -11.51 -7.44 -6.82
N GLN A 156 -12.51 -7.29 -5.96
CA GLN A 156 -13.58 -6.32 -6.13
C GLN A 156 -13.40 -5.15 -5.17
N SER A 157 -13.45 -3.92 -5.70
CA SER A 157 -13.38 -2.70 -4.90
C SER A 157 -14.02 -1.53 -5.62
N LYS A 158 -14.37 -0.47 -4.86
CA LYS A 158 -14.81 0.80 -5.44
C LYS A 158 -13.63 1.59 -6.01
N TYR A 159 -12.50 1.56 -5.32
CA TYR A 159 -11.31 2.32 -5.69
C TYR A 159 -10.07 1.43 -5.65
N ARG A 160 -9.11 1.74 -6.51
CA ARG A 160 -7.84 1.01 -6.62
C ARG A 160 -6.68 1.97 -6.60
N ILE A 161 -5.64 1.62 -5.85
CA ILE A 161 -4.43 2.40 -5.70
C ILE A 161 -3.24 1.47 -5.91
N ALA A 162 -2.28 1.92 -6.72
CA ALA A 162 -1.01 1.23 -6.92
C ALA A 162 0.11 2.17 -6.46
N LEU A 163 0.95 1.68 -5.56
CA LEU A 163 2.13 2.38 -5.07
C LEU A 163 3.37 1.68 -5.63
N THR A 164 4.29 2.43 -6.19
CA THR A 164 5.56 1.91 -6.70
C THR A 164 6.60 3.00 -6.75
N GLY A 165 7.84 2.67 -6.41
CA GLY A 165 9.00 3.54 -6.62
C GLY A 165 9.47 3.56 -8.08
N THR A 166 9.08 2.56 -8.88
CA THR A 166 9.53 2.36 -10.26
C THR A 166 8.35 2.03 -11.17
N PRO A 167 7.53 3.04 -11.55
CA PRO A 167 6.29 2.79 -12.30
C PRO A 167 6.52 2.20 -13.70
N ILE A 168 7.66 2.46 -14.31
CA ILE A 168 8.06 1.93 -15.63
C ILE A 168 9.52 1.50 -15.54
N GLU A 169 9.77 0.20 -15.38
CA GLU A 169 11.15 -0.31 -15.35
C GLU A 169 11.64 -0.71 -16.75
N ASN A 170 10.88 -1.51 -17.48
CA ASN A 170 11.42 -2.18 -18.66
C ASN A 170 10.51 -2.17 -19.91
N SER A 171 9.21 -1.99 -19.78
CA SER A 171 8.34 -2.12 -20.95
C SER A 171 6.96 -1.47 -20.81
N LEU A 172 6.32 -1.22 -21.96
CA LEU A 172 4.92 -0.81 -22.04
C LEU A 172 3.97 -1.87 -21.44
N LYS A 173 4.39 -3.14 -21.40
CA LYS A 173 3.63 -4.21 -20.76
C LYS A 173 3.47 -4.01 -19.27
N ASP A 174 4.54 -3.56 -18.60
CA ASP A 174 4.51 -3.29 -17.16
C ASP A 174 3.49 -2.18 -16.85
N LEU A 175 3.49 -1.14 -17.69
CA LEU A 175 2.53 -0.05 -17.59
C LEU A 175 1.09 -0.55 -17.84
N TRP A 176 0.88 -1.35 -18.89
CA TRP A 176 -0.42 -1.90 -19.21
C TRP A 176 -0.97 -2.74 -18.05
N ALA A 177 -0.16 -3.59 -17.44
CA ALA A 177 -0.58 -4.43 -16.31
C ALA A 177 -1.03 -3.59 -15.10
N GLN A 178 -0.31 -2.51 -14.79
CA GLN A 178 -0.69 -1.60 -13.69
C GLN A 178 -1.99 -0.87 -13.99
N PHE A 179 -2.15 -0.33 -15.21
CA PHE A 179 -3.39 0.33 -15.60
C PHE A 179 -4.57 -0.64 -15.71
N ARG A 180 -4.35 -1.88 -16.16
CA ARG A 180 -5.38 -2.92 -16.16
C ARG A 180 -5.89 -3.22 -14.76
N PHE A 181 -5.03 -3.13 -13.74
CA PHE A 181 -5.48 -3.18 -12.36
C PHE A 181 -6.23 -1.91 -11.94
N LEU A 182 -5.66 -0.73 -12.19
CA LEU A 182 -6.22 0.54 -11.73
C LEU A 182 -7.56 0.87 -12.40
N GLN A 183 -7.62 0.69 -13.70
CA GLN A 183 -8.76 1.06 -14.55
C GLN A 183 -8.89 0.05 -15.71
N PRO A 184 -9.60 -1.06 -15.50
CA PRO A 184 -9.63 -2.20 -16.43
C PRO A 184 -9.94 -1.87 -17.88
N ASP A 185 -10.74 -0.83 -18.13
CA ASP A 185 -11.25 -0.49 -19.46
C ASP A 185 -10.46 0.63 -20.17
N LEU A 186 -9.46 1.23 -19.48
CA LEU A 186 -8.76 2.42 -19.98
C LEU A 186 -7.89 2.14 -21.22
N LEU A 187 -7.09 1.07 -21.17
CA LEU A 187 -6.11 0.78 -22.23
C LEU A 187 -6.55 -0.32 -23.22
N GLY A 188 -7.72 -0.92 -23.01
CA GLY A 188 -8.24 -2.01 -23.85
C GLY A 188 -7.40 -3.28 -23.75
N GLU A 189 -7.39 -4.04 -24.86
CA GLU A 189 -6.62 -5.30 -24.96
C GLU A 189 -5.11 -5.02 -25.10
N GLU A 190 -4.28 -5.83 -24.44
CA GLU A 190 -2.81 -5.70 -24.45
C GLU A 190 -2.24 -5.70 -25.87
N SER A 191 -2.76 -6.60 -26.71
CA SER A 191 -2.31 -6.74 -28.10
C SER A 191 -2.54 -5.49 -28.97
N THR A 192 -3.55 -4.70 -28.63
CA THR A 192 -3.85 -3.43 -29.31
C THR A 192 -2.97 -2.30 -28.77
N PHE A 193 -2.77 -2.27 -27.46
CA PHE A 193 -1.94 -1.26 -26.80
C PHE A 193 -0.46 -1.32 -27.22
N GLN A 194 0.08 -2.51 -27.47
CA GLN A 194 1.48 -2.69 -27.91
C GLN A 194 1.73 -2.34 -29.38
N LYS A 195 0.70 -2.16 -30.19
CA LYS A 195 0.82 -1.82 -31.63
C LYS A 195 0.76 -0.32 -31.89
N GLN A 196 0.50 0.49 -30.87
CA GLN A 196 0.53 1.95 -30.91
C GLN A 196 1.94 2.47 -30.56
#